data_1a6416faadab16f22c497cf793aae97f
#
_entry.id   1a6416faadab16f22c497cf793aae97f
#
_cell.length_a   1.000
_cell.length_b   1.000
_cell.length_c   1.000
_cell.angle_alpha   90.00
_cell.angle_beta   90.00
_cell.angle_gamma   90.00
#
_symmetry.space_group_name_H-M   'P 1'
#
loop_
_entity.id
_entity.type
_entity.pdbx_description
1 polymer ?
#
loop_
_entity_poly.entity_id
_entity_poly.type
_entity_poly.pdbx_seq_one_letter_code
_entity_poly.pdbx_strand_id
1 'polypeptide(L)'
;VDPEVYLYQVENAMLNAGETWADSYACRLRWMQYCTGIWGYGTVNFTECAGWGGTVYSNYNTAGKYATHIPYYIQANLPEQEAAYSNLIEVARVLLITKGIQTSDVYGSLAYTDAWGTRNGRPEILEPAFQTQEELYPIWNQELKEAANKLATATSQISFKNYDLAYGGDMSKWVKATNAVRLRLALRLLNRKPEEAKAIAREVLSSGNIFDNIDDSFVLYFDNHWTTLGDWHSVIDMDRASVCFMNYLKKYNDPRKRLFFQINNLTPENVAAFNALETTTPKQIIPTDLSRWEGGHVSYDLQAEDVCRTSRYLDDIDMRPMNRPQPRLWKGAQDEGTAGGWVPLVTYADFCFMAAEFTLEGVASGKTAQEWYEEGVKASLKFWSKIADYCKINNYEAITDAEIEEYMAQEGIAWNPSMAKEQIYCQTWIEHFKNNNESWAMYKRVGYPSTTSTLVTWEPIHVYGELQQVPRRKKFTMPADGSPNYANQVKRLEDMQKESNFGRLDSEHGRVWWEN
;
A
#
# COMPACT_ATOMS: atom_id res chain seq x y z
N VAL A 1 -20.17 -22.08 -15.71
CA VAL A 1 -19.64 -20.77 -15.28
C VAL A 1 -18.38 -20.50 -16.11
N ASP A 2 -18.28 -19.33 -16.71
CA ASP A 2 -17.09 -18.94 -17.47
C ASP A 2 -15.93 -18.74 -16.51
N PRO A 3 -14.75 -19.34 -16.77
CA PRO A 3 -13.60 -19.25 -15.86
C PRO A 3 -13.16 -17.81 -15.55
N GLU A 4 -13.40 -16.88 -16.46
CA GLU A 4 -13.05 -15.46 -16.34
C GLU A 4 -13.74 -14.79 -15.14
N VAL A 5 -14.92 -15.26 -14.75
CA VAL A 5 -15.63 -14.74 -13.57
C VAL A 5 -14.84 -14.95 -12.28
N TYR A 6 -14.02 -15.98 -12.22
CA TYR A 6 -13.17 -16.22 -11.06
C TYR A 6 -12.03 -15.22 -10.92
N LEU A 7 -11.55 -14.63 -12.05
CA LEU A 7 -10.55 -13.57 -12.01
C LEU A 7 -11.06 -12.37 -11.20
N TYR A 8 -12.31 -11.98 -11.44
CA TYR A 8 -12.92 -10.90 -10.67
C TYR A 8 -12.89 -11.17 -9.16
N GLN A 9 -13.08 -12.41 -8.73
CA GLN A 9 -13.01 -12.76 -7.30
C GLN A 9 -11.58 -12.63 -6.75
N VAL A 10 -10.55 -12.88 -7.57
CA VAL A 10 -9.16 -12.68 -7.19
C VAL A 10 -8.85 -11.18 -7.08
N GLU A 11 -9.28 -10.39 -8.04
CA GLU A 11 -9.10 -8.93 -8.04
C GLU A 11 -9.85 -8.28 -6.87
N ASN A 12 -11.05 -8.74 -6.58
CA ASN A 12 -11.83 -8.30 -5.42
C ASN A 12 -11.11 -8.55 -4.10
N ALA A 13 -10.33 -9.62 -3.99
CA ALA A 13 -9.52 -9.89 -2.82
C ALA A 13 -8.30 -8.96 -2.67
N MET A 14 -7.95 -8.21 -3.71
CA MET A 14 -6.88 -7.19 -3.63
C MET A 14 -7.36 -5.91 -2.96
N LEU A 15 -8.65 -5.60 -3.04
CA LEU A 15 -9.29 -4.47 -2.37
C LEU A 15 -10.43 -4.98 -1.49
N ASN A 16 -10.39 -4.62 -0.21
CA ASN A 16 -11.47 -4.95 0.73
C ASN A 16 -11.65 -3.81 1.73
N ALA A 17 -12.87 -3.36 1.89
CA ALA A 17 -13.20 -2.29 2.83
C ALA A 17 -12.79 -2.62 4.28
N GLY A 18 -12.87 -3.90 4.67
CA GLY A 18 -12.42 -4.35 5.98
C GLY A 18 -10.91 -4.23 6.18
N GLU A 19 -10.12 -4.49 5.13
CA GLU A 19 -8.67 -4.30 5.16
C GLU A 19 -8.30 -2.81 5.23
N THR A 20 -8.99 -1.97 4.46
CA THR A 20 -8.83 -0.52 4.54
C THR A 20 -9.14 -0.02 5.94
N TRP A 21 -10.20 -0.51 6.55
CA TRP A 21 -10.58 -0.13 7.90
C TRP A 21 -9.60 -0.65 8.95
N ALA A 22 -9.32 -1.94 8.97
CA ALA A 22 -8.53 -2.57 10.04
C ALA A 22 -7.03 -2.28 9.93
N ASP A 23 -6.49 -2.22 8.72
CA ASP A 23 -5.05 -2.16 8.49
C ASP A 23 -4.56 -0.76 8.07
N SER A 24 -5.28 -0.06 7.18
CA SER A 24 -4.91 1.30 6.79
C SER A 24 -5.34 2.32 7.83
N TYR A 25 -6.65 2.49 7.99
CA TYR A 25 -7.23 3.51 8.88
C TYR A 25 -6.83 3.27 10.33
N ALA A 26 -7.07 2.09 10.89
CA ALA A 26 -6.82 1.83 12.29
C ALA A 26 -5.32 1.84 12.64
N CYS A 27 -4.43 1.57 11.68
CA CYS A 27 -3.03 1.33 11.95
C CYS A 27 -2.07 2.12 11.05
N ARG A 28 -1.90 1.72 9.80
CA ARG A 28 -0.76 2.14 8.96
C ARG A 28 -0.74 3.61 8.59
N LEU A 29 -1.89 4.26 8.42
CA LEU A 29 -1.95 5.71 8.19
C LEU A 29 -1.34 6.50 9.36
N ARG A 30 -1.43 5.97 10.58
CA ARG A 30 -0.82 6.56 11.77
C ARG A 30 0.60 6.10 11.98
N TRP A 31 0.86 4.79 11.83
CA TRP A 31 2.20 4.25 11.98
C TRP A 31 3.19 4.91 11.05
N MET A 32 2.76 5.20 9.83
CA MET A 32 3.57 5.89 8.83
C MET A 32 3.36 7.41 8.82
N GLN A 33 2.62 7.91 9.80
CA GLN A 33 2.39 9.32 10.05
C GLN A 33 1.88 10.12 8.84
N TYR A 34 1.00 9.52 8.04
CA TYR A 34 0.26 10.25 7.02
C TYR A 34 -0.92 11.00 7.62
N CYS A 35 -1.61 10.35 8.54
CA CYS A 35 -2.83 10.86 9.17
C CYS A 35 -2.81 10.66 10.68
N THR A 36 -3.66 11.41 11.36
CA THR A 36 -4.02 11.23 12.76
C THR A 36 -5.53 11.11 12.87
N GLY A 37 -6.02 10.26 13.78
CA GLY A 37 -7.45 10.12 14.05
C GLY A 37 -7.99 11.21 14.95
N ILE A 38 -9.23 11.62 14.73
CA ILE A 38 -9.91 12.61 15.57
C ILE A 38 -10.88 11.97 16.54
N TRP A 39 -11.19 10.68 16.38
CA TRP A 39 -11.91 9.85 17.33
C TRP A 39 -11.76 8.35 16.97
N GLY A 40 -12.22 7.46 17.87
CA GLY A 40 -12.11 6.01 17.66
C GLY A 40 -10.69 5.48 17.85
N TYR A 41 -10.30 4.50 17.05
CA TYR A 41 -9.01 3.82 17.17
C TYR A 41 -7.77 4.73 17.00
N GLY A 42 -7.93 5.89 16.43
CA GLY A 42 -6.82 6.79 16.15
C GLY A 42 -6.45 7.75 17.26
N THR A 43 -7.19 7.76 18.35
CA THR A 43 -6.98 8.75 19.40
C THR A 43 -5.92 8.36 20.42
N VAL A 44 -5.95 7.13 20.90
CA VAL A 44 -5.03 6.66 21.95
C VAL A 44 -4.30 5.37 21.58
N ASN A 45 -4.95 4.44 20.87
CA ASN A 45 -4.37 3.14 20.58
C ASN A 45 -3.46 3.17 19.37
N PHE A 46 -2.18 3.48 19.57
CA PHE A 46 -1.23 3.48 18.48
C PHE A 46 -0.87 2.07 18.00
N THR A 47 -0.69 1.13 18.92
CA THR A 47 -0.21 -0.23 18.62
C THR A 47 -1.29 -1.30 18.72
N GLU A 48 -2.32 -1.08 19.54
CA GLU A 48 -3.38 -2.06 19.76
C GLU A 48 -4.56 -1.83 18.81
N CYS A 49 -4.34 -2.09 17.53
CA CYS A 49 -5.40 -1.98 16.52
C CYS A 49 -6.20 -3.28 16.47
N ALA A 50 -7.44 -3.24 16.93
CA ALA A 50 -8.29 -4.41 16.93
C ALA A 50 -8.45 -4.99 15.50
N GLY A 51 -8.09 -6.26 15.34
CA GLY A 51 -8.31 -6.99 14.08
C GLY A 51 -7.29 -6.75 12.97
N TRP A 52 -6.28 -5.88 13.17
CA TRP A 52 -5.31 -5.63 12.11
C TRP A 52 -4.62 -6.93 11.65
N GLY A 53 -4.35 -7.03 10.36
CA GLY A 53 -3.75 -8.21 9.74
C GLY A 53 -4.75 -9.35 9.47
N GLY A 54 -5.86 -9.44 10.19
CA GLY A 54 -6.83 -10.51 9.99
C GLY A 54 -7.49 -10.50 8.61
N THR A 55 -7.85 -9.33 8.14
CA THR A 55 -8.50 -9.18 6.82
C THR A 55 -7.53 -9.44 5.68
N VAL A 56 -6.26 -9.02 5.76
CA VAL A 56 -5.28 -9.33 4.70
C VAL A 56 -5.06 -10.83 4.56
N TYR A 57 -5.06 -11.57 5.67
CA TYR A 57 -4.96 -13.03 5.64
C TYR A 57 -6.21 -13.67 5.03
N SER A 58 -7.40 -13.19 5.39
CA SER A 58 -8.67 -13.65 4.79
C SER A 58 -8.70 -13.37 3.28
N ASN A 59 -8.25 -12.20 2.85
CA ASN A 59 -8.17 -11.83 1.44
C ASN A 59 -7.15 -12.69 0.67
N TYR A 60 -6.01 -13.01 1.27
CA TYR A 60 -5.04 -13.95 0.71
C TYR A 60 -5.68 -15.33 0.47
N ASN A 61 -6.42 -15.83 1.45
CA ASN A 61 -7.13 -17.11 1.29
C ASN A 61 -8.20 -17.04 0.19
N THR A 62 -8.90 -15.93 0.08
CA THR A 62 -9.89 -15.72 -0.99
C THR A 62 -9.23 -15.69 -2.37
N ALA A 63 -8.13 -14.91 -2.52
CA ALA A 63 -7.35 -14.87 -3.75
C ALA A 63 -6.86 -16.26 -4.14
N GLY A 64 -6.27 -16.99 -3.20
CA GLY A 64 -5.76 -18.35 -3.43
C GLY A 64 -6.84 -19.34 -3.80
N LYS A 65 -7.99 -19.27 -3.10
CA LYS A 65 -9.16 -20.12 -3.39
C LYS A 65 -9.58 -20.02 -4.86
N TYR A 66 -9.62 -18.83 -5.42
CA TYR A 66 -10.08 -18.62 -6.79
C TYR A 66 -8.95 -18.73 -7.82
N ALA A 67 -7.80 -18.18 -7.56
CA ALA A 67 -6.66 -18.24 -8.48
C ALA A 67 -6.21 -19.69 -8.75
N THR A 68 -6.19 -20.55 -7.74
CA THR A 68 -5.83 -21.97 -7.90
C THR A 68 -7.00 -22.80 -8.46
N HIS A 69 -8.22 -22.33 -8.32
CA HIS A 69 -9.39 -23.00 -8.87
C HIS A 69 -9.51 -22.84 -10.39
N ILE A 70 -9.07 -21.74 -10.95
CA ILE A 70 -9.13 -21.47 -12.40
C ILE A 70 -8.48 -22.60 -13.21
N PRO A 71 -7.18 -22.95 -13.04
CA PRO A 71 -6.57 -24.01 -13.81
C PRO A 71 -7.23 -25.37 -13.56
N TYR A 72 -7.61 -25.69 -12.34
CA TYR A 72 -8.31 -26.92 -12.01
C TYR A 72 -9.66 -27.02 -12.74
N TYR A 73 -10.46 -25.96 -12.71
CA TYR A 73 -11.75 -25.92 -13.39
C TYR A 73 -11.61 -26.12 -14.89
N ILE A 74 -10.63 -25.45 -15.52
CA ILE A 74 -10.37 -25.55 -16.95
C ILE A 74 -9.95 -26.98 -17.30
N GLN A 75 -9.02 -27.56 -16.57
CA GLN A 75 -8.56 -28.92 -16.81
C GLN A 75 -9.69 -29.96 -16.64
N ALA A 76 -10.58 -29.76 -15.66
CA ALA A 76 -11.66 -30.69 -15.39
C ALA A 76 -12.85 -30.54 -16.37
N ASN A 77 -13.11 -29.35 -16.89
CA ASN A 77 -14.34 -29.06 -17.66
C ASN A 77 -14.07 -28.61 -19.09
N LEU A 78 -12.90 -28.09 -19.41
CA LEU A 78 -12.53 -27.53 -20.70
C LEU A 78 -11.12 -27.97 -21.17
N PRO A 79 -10.74 -29.27 -21.01
CA PRO A 79 -9.37 -29.72 -21.23
C PRO A 79 -8.85 -29.41 -22.64
N GLU A 80 -9.71 -29.45 -23.65
CA GLU A 80 -9.35 -29.15 -25.04
C GLU A 80 -9.03 -27.66 -25.28
N GLN A 81 -9.39 -26.80 -24.34
CA GLN A 81 -9.20 -25.35 -24.41
C GLN A 81 -8.14 -24.85 -23.43
N GLU A 82 -7.48 -25.71 -22.66
CA GLU A 82 -6.55 -25.32 -21.58
C GLU A 82 -5.50 -24.32 -22.09
N ALA A 83 -4.91 -24.56 -23.25
CA ALA A 83 -3.92 -23.66 -23.83
C ALA A 83 -4.46 -22.25 -24.11
N ALA A 84 -5.75 -22.12 -24.44
CA ALA A 84 -6.40 -20.83 -24.71
C ALA A 84 -6.64 -19.98 -23.45
N TYR A 85 -6.54 -20.58 -22.26
CA TYR A 85 -6.70 -19.90 -20.98
C TYR A 85 -5.38 -19.61 -20.27
N SER A 86 -4.23 -19.81 -20.91
CA SER A 86 -2.91 -19.60 -20.29
C SER A 86 -2.77 -18.19 -19.68
N ASN A 87 -3.18 -17.15 -20.40
CA ASN A 87 -3.09 -15.78 -19.90
C ASN A 87 -3.96 -15.53 -18.66
N LEU A 88 -5.17 -16.06 -18.63
CA LEU A 88 -6.06 -15.96 -17.47
C LEU A 88 -5.45 -16.61 -16.21
N ILE A 89 -4.88 -17.80 -16.38
CA ILE A 89 -4.23 -18.56 -15.31
C ILE A 89 -3.05 -17.75 -14.73
N GLU A 90 -2.20 -17.20 -15.61
CA GLU A 90 -1.00 -16.48 -15.16
C GLU A 90 -1.34 -15.12 -14.53
N VAL A 91 -2.31 -14.38 -15.05
CA VAL A 91 -2.79 -13.14 -14.44
C VAL A 91 -3.31 -13.40 -13.01
N ALA A 92 -4.13 -14.42 -12.83
CA ALA A 92 -4.62 -14.79 -11.51
C ALA A 92 -3.49 -15.19 -10.55
N ARG A 93 -2.45 -15.88 -11.05
CA ARG A 93 -1.25 -16.24 -10.28
C ARG A 93 -0.45 -15.00 -9.86
N VAL A 94 -0.23 -14.04 -10.75
CA VAL A 94 0.46 -12.78 -10.43
C VAL A 94 -0.24 -12.02 -9.32
N LEU A 95 -1.57 -11.94 -9.38
CA LEU A 95 -2.38 -11.31 -8.34
C LEU A 95 -2.25 -12.05 -6.99
N LEU A 96 -2.34 -13.38 -7.01
CA LEU A 96 -2.18 -14.20 -5.79
C LEU A 96 -0.81 -13.98 -5.15
N ILE A 97 0.27 -14.01 -5.94
CA ILE A 97 1.63 -13.80 -5.42
C ILE A 97 1.78 -12.39 -4.86
N THR A 98 1.24 -11.38 -5.54
CA THR A 98 1.24 -9.99 -5.05
C THR A 98 0.58 -9.90 -3.67
N LYS A 99 -0.58 -10.54 -3.50
CA LYS A 99 -1.26 -10.61 -2.20
C LYS A 99 -0.50 -11.45 -1.18
N GLY A 100 0.16 -12.51 -1.62
CA GLY A 100 1.02 -13.35 -0.79
C GLY A 100 2.20 -12.58 -0.19
N ILE A 101 2.89 -11.78 -0.98
CA ILE A 101 3.98 -10.91 -0.51
C ILE A 101 3.47 -9.97 0.59
N GLN A 102 2.37 -9.28 0.35
CA GLN A 102 1.74 -8.39 1.31
C GLN A 102 1.33 -9.12 2.61
N THR A 103 0.76 -10.31 2.49
CA THR A 103 0.32 -11.11 3.65
C THR A 103 1.51 -11.62 4.44
N SER A 104 2.58 -12.04 3.77
CA SER A 104 3.81 -12.50 4.42
C SER A 104 4.55 -11.39 5.14
N ASP A 105 4.40 -10.14 4.73
CA ASP A 105 4.92 -8.98 5.49
C ASP A 105 4.35 -8.92 6.91
N VAL A 106 3.12 -9.41 7.09
CA VAL A 106 2.40 -9.43 8.37
C VAL A 106 2.63 -10.72 9.15
N TYR A 107 2.63 -11.85 8.45
CA TYR A 107 2.56 -13.18 9.05
C TYR A 107 3.83 -14.02 8.93
N GLY A 108 4.81 -13.62 8.13
CA GLY A 108 5.97 -14.46 7.83
C GLY A 108 5.61 -15.66 6.95
N SER A 109 5.73 -16.87 7.52
CA SER A 109 5.41 -18.12 6.82
C SER A 109 3.93 -18.24 6.45
N LEU A 110 3.66 -18.73 5.25
CA LEU A 110 2.30 -18.96 4.73
C LEU A 110 2.14 -20.38 4.17
N ALA A 111 0.94 -20.93 4.22
CA ALA A 111 0.60 -22.07 3.40
C ALA A 111 0.39 -21.60 1.96
N TYR A 112 1.11 -22.19 1.00
CA TYR A 112 1.08 -21.79 -0.40
C TYR A 112 1.04 -22.99 -1.35
N THR A 113 2.07 -23.84 -1.38
CA THR A 113 2.22 -24.90 -2.38
C THR A 113 1.11 -25.94 -2.35
N ASP A 114 0.64 -26.29 -1.17
CA ASP A 114 -0.43 -27.27 -0.95
C ASP A 114 -1.74 -26.64 -0.51
N ALA A 115 -1.72 -25.33 -0.26
CA ALA A 115 -2.93 -24.61 0.10
C ALA A 115 -3.99 -24.77 -0.99
N TRP A 116 -5.24 -24.83 -0.57
CA TRP A 116 -6.41 -25.00 -1.44
C TRP A 116 -6.45 -26.31 -2.26
N GLY A 117 -5.53 -27.25 -2.00
CA GLY A 117 -5.42 -28.51 -2.74
C GLY A 117 -6.67 -29.37 -2.66
N THR A 118 -7.26 -29.52 -1.48
CA THR A 118 -8.51 -30.28 -1.27
C THR A 118 -9.62 -29.84 -2.22
N ARG A 119 -9.79 -28.54 -2.40
CA ARG A 119 -10.78 -27.96 -3.30
C ARG A 119 -10.46 -28.24 -4.78
N ASN A 120 -9.20 -28.41 -5.11
CA ASN A 120 -8.68 -28.46 -6.48
C ASN A 120 -8.17 -29.85 -6.85
N GLY A 121 -8.93 -30.89 -6.51
CA GLY A 121 -8.70 -32.26 -6.95
C GLY A 121 -7.63 -33.03 -6.16
N ARG A 122 -7.17 -32.50 -5.02
CA ARG A 122 -6.24 -33.18 -4.10
C ARG A 122 -6.89 -33.39 -2.73
N PRO A 123 -7.95 -34.22 -2.64
CA PRO A 123 -8.72 -34.39 -1.40
C PRO A 123 -7.92 -34.97 -0.24
N GLU A 124 -6.76 -35.59 -0.52
CA GLU A 124 -5.84 -36.08 0.49
C GLU A 124 -5.13 -34.98 1.28
N ILE A 125 -5.08 -33.75 0.75
CA ILE A 125 -4.43 -32.64 1.43
C ILE A 125 -5.43 -31.90 2.31
N LEU A 126 -5.73 -32.44 3.46
CA LEU A 126 -6.59 -31.79 4.46
C LEU A 126 -5.83 -30.81 5.35
N GLU A 127 -4.54 -31.01 5.52
CA GLU A 127 -3.65 -30.25 6.39
C GLU A 127 -2.45 -29.74 5.60
N PRO A 128 -2.57 -28.59 4.91
CA PRO A 128 -1.47 -28.06 4.11
C PRO A 128 -0.29 -27.61 4.99
N ALA A 129 0.92 -27.88 4.51
CA ALA A 129 2.15 -27.40 5.12
C ALA A 129 2.32 -25.90 4.88
N PHE A 130 3.04 -25.25 5.80
CA PHE A 130 3.47 -23.86 5.64
C PHE A 130 4.88 -23.80 5.04
N GLN A 131 5.11 -22.84 4.17
CA GLN A 131 6.43 -22.51 3.67
C GLN A 131 6.94 -21.28 4.43
N THR A 132 8.23 -21.30 4.80
CA THR A 132 8.92 -20.12 5.35
C THR A 132 9.08 -19.05 4.28
N GLN A 133 9.35 -17.81 4.66
CA GLN A 133 9.64 -16.77 3.68
C GLN A 133 10.89 -17.12 2.85
N GLU A 134 11.88 -17.75 3.43
CA GLU A 134 13.07 -18.24 2.71
C GLU A 134 12.72 -19.23 1.60
N GLU A 135 11.69 -20.05 1.78
CA GLU A 135 11.16 -20.98 0.77
C GLU A 135 10.21 -20.28 -0.22
N LEU A 136 9.34 -19.39 0.27
CA LEU A 136 8.31 -18.72 -0.54
C LEU A 136 8.92 -17.82 -1.62
N TYR A 137 9.93 -17.03 -1.28
CA TYR A 137 10.46 -16.02 -2.19
C TYR A 137 11.09 -16.62 -3.46
N PRO A 138 11.89 -17.67 -3.40
CA PRO A 138 12.36 -18.36 -4.62
C PRO A 138 11.22 -18.97 -5.43
N ILE A 139 10.23 -19.58 -4.78
CA ILE A 139 9.04 -20.13 -5.44
C ILE A 139 8.30 -19.04 -6.19
N TRP A 140 7.99 -17.93 -5.52
CA TRP A 140 7.27 -16.81 -6.12
C TRP A 140 8.05 -16.15 -7.26
N ASN A 141 9.36 -15.95 -7.11
CA ASN A 141 10.16 -15.41 -8.19
C ASN A 141 10.15 -16.31 -9.44
N GLN A 142 10.28 -17.62 -9.25
CA GLN A 142 10.25 -18.58 -10.37
C GLN A 142 8.88 -18.59 -11.06
N GLU A 143 7.80 -18.63 -10.29
CA GLU A 143 6.43 -18.59 -10.84
C GLU A 143 6.13 -17.28 -11.56
N LEU A 144 6.58 -16.13 -11.05
CA LEU A 144 6.44 -14.84 -11.71
C LEU A 144 7.26 -14.78 -13.01
N LYS A 145 8.45 -15.34 -13.02
CA LYS A 145 9.28 -15.44 -14.24
C LYS A 145 8.60 -16.28 -15.32
N GLU A 146 8.06 -17.41 -14.94
CA GLU A 146 7.27 -18.28 -15.84
C GLU A 146 6.02 -17.57 -16.35
N ALA A 147 5.31 -16.87 -15.46
CA ALA A 147 4.13 -16.08 -15.83
C ALA A 147 4.48 -15.00 -16.85
N ALA A 148 5.53 -14.23 -16.63
CA ALA A 148 5.97 -13.20 -17.56
C ALA A 148 6.28 -13.80 -18.95
N ASN A 149 6.95 -14.94 -19.01
CA ASN A 149 7.25 -15.62 -20.27
C ASN A 149 5.99 -16.09 -20.99
N LYS A 150 5.06 -16.73 -20.28
CA LYS A 150 3.81 -17.23 -20.86
C LYS A 150 2.94 -16.07 -21.35
N LEU A 151 2.80 -15.01 -20.57
CA LEU A 151 2.05 -13.81 -20.98
C LEU A 151 2.63 -13.12 -22.21
N ALA A 152 3.96 -13.15 -22.37
CA ALA A 152 4.64 -12.57 -23.53
C ALA A 152 4.53 -13.41 -24.81
N THR A 153 4.35 -14.73 -24.70
CA THR A 153 4.48 -15.66 -25.83
C THR A 153 3.20 -16.38 -26.20
N ALA A 154 2.18 -16.40 -25.31
CA ALA A 154 0.95 -17.13 -25.58
C ALA A 154 0.16 -16.50 -26.74
N THR A 155 -0.35 -17.38 -27.61
CA THR A 155 -1.16 -17.03 -28.79
C THR A 155 -2.55 -17.65 -28.68
N SER A 156 -3.49 -17.15 -29.46
CA SER A 156 -4.85 -17.70 -29.55
C SER A 156 -5.56 -17.79 -28.18
N GLN A 157 -5.42 -16.74 -27.38
CA GLN A 157 -5.97 -16.67 -26.03
C GLN A 157 -7.41 -16.19 -26.02
N ILE A 158 -8.20 -16.66 -25.06
CA ILE A 158 -9.53 -16.12 -24.80
C ILE A 158 -9.42 -14.67 -24.29
N SER A 159 -10.46 -13.88 -24.52
CA SER A 159 -10.51 -12.50 -24.01
C SER A 159 -11.24 -12.47 -22.67
N PHE A 160 -10.60 -11.89 -21.67
CA PHE A 160 -11.20 -11.62 -20.37
C PHE A 160 -11.17 -10.13 -19.99
N LYS A 161 -11.07 -9.26 -21.00
CA LYS A 161 -10.94 -7.80 -20.82
C LYS A 161 -12.00 -7.18 -19.90
N ASN A 162 -13.21 -7.73 -19.89
CA ASN A 162 -14.32 -7.21 -19.07
C ASN A 162 -14.19 -7.57 -17.58
N TYR A 163 -13.28 -8.49 -17.25
CA TYR A 163 -12.99 -8.94 -15.89
C TYR A 163 -11.59 -8.53 -15.44
N ASP A 164 -10.81 -7.88 -16.29
CA ASP A 164 -9.48 -7.38 -15.99
C ASP A 164 -9.56 -5.91 -15.57
N LEU A 165 -9.57 -5.67 -14.29
CA LEU A 165 -9.65 -4.33 -13.69
C LEU A 165 -8.34 -3.54 -13.77
N ALA A 166 -7.21 -4.20 -14.09
CA ALA A 166 -5.92 -3.55 -14.19
C ALA A 166 -5.69 -2.95 -15.57
N TYR A 167 -5.82 -3.76 -16.62
CA TYR A 167 -5.35 -3.39 -17.96
C TYR A 167 -6.34 -3.68 -19.08
N GLY A 168 -7.55 -4.12 -18.75
CA GLY A 168 -8.57 -4.40 -19.75
C GLY A 168 -8.15 -5.43 -20.82
N GLY A 169 -7.33 -6.41 -20.43
CA GLY A 169 -6.85 -7.47 -21.31
C GLY A 169 -5.57 -7.16 -22.08
N ASP A 170 -4.85 -6.09 -21.77
CA ASP A 170 -3.55 -5.76 -22.38
C ASP A 170 -2.44 -6.60 -21.75
N MET A 171 -2.07 -7.70 -22.40
CA MET A 171 -1.03 -8.62 -21.92
C MET A 171 0.37 -8.02 -21.95
N SER A 172 0.65 -7.07 -22.83
CA SER A 172 1.96 -6.40 -22.84
C SER A 172 2.20 -5.63 -21.54
N LYS A 173 1.16 -5.02 -20.99
CA LYS A 173 1.22 -4.35 -19.68
C LYS A 173 1.27 -5.34 -18.53
N TRP A 174 0.58 -6.48 -18.63
CA TRP A 174 0.69 -7.54 -17.62
C TRP A 174 2.08 -8.14 -17.52
N VAL A 175 2.81 -8.28 -18.64
CA VAL A 175 4.22 -8.69 -18.62
C VAL A 175 5.07 -7.71 -17.82
N LYS A 176 4.90 -6.42 -18.09
CA LYS A 176 5.61 -5.35 -17.36
C LYS A 176 5.24 -5.34 -15.87
N ALA A 177 3.96 -5.49 -15.55
CA ALA A 177 3.48 -5.57 -14.16
C ALA A 177 4.06 -6.77 -13.41
N THR A 178 4.12 -7.92 -14.05
CA THR A 178 4.73 -9.14 -13.48
C THR A 178 6.21 -8.90 -13.15
N ASN A 179 6.96 -8.27 -14.03
CA ASN A 179 8.33 -7.88 -13.78
C ASN A 179 8.46 -6.83 -12.68
N ALA A 180 7.52 -5.89 -12.57
CA ALA A 180 7.48 -4.93 -11.47
C ALA A 180 7.26 -5.60 -10.11
N VAL A 181 6.40 -6.62 -10.04
CA VAL A 181 6.22 -7.44 -8.82
C VAL A 181 7.50 -8.22 -8.49
N ARG A 182 8.21 -8.75 -9.50
CA ARG A 182 9.52 -9.39 -9.29
C ARG A 182 10.55 -8.41 -8.71
N LEU A 183 10.58 -7.19 -9.19
CA LEU A 183 11.48 -6.16 -8.66
C LEU A 183 11.13 -5.82 -7.19
N ARG A 184 9.84 -5.73 -6.87
CA ARG A 184 9.34 -5.58 -5.49
C ARG A 184 9.79 -6.72 -4.59
N LEU A 185 9.65 -7.95 -5.06
CA LEU A 185 10.10 -9.14 -4.36
C LEU A 185 11.62 -9.10 -4.12
N ALA A 186 12.39 -8.73 -5.14
CA ALA A 186 13.84 -8.56 -5.01
C ALA A 186 14.20 -7.51 -3.95
N LEU A 187 13.45 -6.41 -3.90
CA LEU A 187 13.68 -5.36 -2.90
C LEU A 187 13.47 -5.89 -1.47
N ARG A 188 12.47 -6.74 -1.24
CA ARG A 188 12.29 -7.42 0.05
C ARG A 188 13.50 -8.26 0.44
N LEU A 189 14.14 -8.92 -0.53
CA LEU A 189 15.30 -9.79 -0.29
C LEU A 189 16.60 -9.03 -0.03
N LEU A 190 16.67 -7.75 -0.34
CA LEU A 190 17.93 -7.00 -0.43
C LEU A 190 18.77 -7.04 0.86
N ASN A 191 18.14 -7.00 2.02
CA ASN A 191 18.85 -7.09 3.29
C ASN A 191 19.31 -8.53 3.60
N ARG A 192 18.48 -9.50 3.32
CA ARG A 192 18.69 -10.90 3.74
C ARG A 192 19.51 -11.70 2.74
N LYS A 193 19.25 -11.51 1.47
CA LYS A 193 19.86 -12.22 0.34
C LYS A 193 20.29 -11.22 -0.75
N PRO A 194 21.26 -10.33 -0.48
CA PRO A 194 21.59 -9.23 -1.38
C PRO A 194 22.00 -9.68 -2.79
N GLU A 195 22.75 -10.77 -2.90
CA GLU A 195 23.20 -11.24 -4.22
C GLU A 195 22.06 -11.83 -5.05
N GLU A 196 21.13 -12.55 -4.42
CA GLU A 196 19.91 -13.04 -5.09
C GLU A 196 19.01 -11.87 -5.49
N ALA A 197 18.83 -10.89 -4.61
CA ALA A 197 18.06 -9.67 -4.88
C ALA A 197 18.61 -8.92 -6.09
N LYS A 198 19.92 -8.69 -6.13
CA LYS A 198 20.61 -8.01 -7.26
C LYS A 198 20.53 -8.81 -8.55
N ALA A 199 20.60 -10.14 -8.48
CA ALA A 199 20.47 -11.01 -9.66
C ALA A 199 19.07 -10.90 -10.27
N ILE A 200 18.02 -10.94 -9.45
CA ILE A 200 16.63 -10.77 -9.91
C ILE A 200 16.44 -9.36 -10.49
N ALA A 201 16.92 -8.33 -9.81
CA ALA A 201 16.82 -6.95 -10.27
C ALA A 201 17.53 -6.74 -11.61
N ARG A 202 18.71 -7.32 -11.79
CA ARG A 202 19.47 -7.27 -13.05
C ARG A 202 18.69 -7.93 -14.18
N GLU A 203 18.13 -9.08 -13.94
CA GLU A 203 17.31 -9.80 -14.93
C GLU A 203 16.08 -8.98 -15.33
N VAL A 204 15.35 -8.42 -14.37
CA VAL A 204 14.17 -7.58 -14.63
C VAL A 204 14.54 -6.32 -15.39
N LEU A 205 15.52 -5.56 -14.91
CA LEU A 205 15.89 -4.26 -15.47
C LEU A 205 16.53 -4.35 -16.86
N SER A 206 17.06 -5.51 -17.21
CA SER A 206 17.61 -5.78 -18.57
C SER A 206 16.63 -6.49 -19.51
N SER A 207 15.42 -6.84 -19.04
CA SER A 207 14.48 -7.66 -19.82
C SER A 207 13.87 -6.96 -21.03
N GLY A 208 13.87 -5.63 -21.07
CA GLY A 208 13.13 -4.83 -22.05
C GLY A 208 11.61 -4.78 -21.83
N ASN A 209 11.10 -5.46 -20.80
CA ASN A 209 9.69 -5.54 -20.46
C ASN A 209 9.46 -4.92 -19.08
N ILE A 210 9.70 -3.63 -18.97
CA ILE A 210 9.52 -2.82 -17.75
C ILE A 210 8.59 -1.65 -18.00
N PHE A 211 8.08 -1.03 -16.96
CA PHE A 211 7.26 0.17 -17.06
C PHE A 211 8.04 1.30 -17.77
N ASP A 212 7.35 2.00 -18.67
CA ASP A 212 7.89 3.14 -19.43
C ASP A 212 7.24 4.47 -19.05
N ASN A 213 6.01 4.41 -18.52
CA ASN A 213 5.21 5.59 -18.20
C ASN A 213 4.14 5.26 -17.17
N ILE A 214 3.41 6.28 -16.71
CA ILE A 214 2.38 6.15 -15.67
C ILE A 214 1.22 5.23 -16.07
N ASP A 215 0.94 5.08 -17.37
CA ASP A 215 -0.15 4.23 -17.87
C ASP A 215 0.19 2.72 -17.79
N ASP A 216 1.46 2.39 -17.59
CA ASP A 216 1.89 1.01 -17.29
C ASP A 216 1.67 0.63 -15.83
N SER A 217 1.40 1.58 -14.95
CA SER A 217 1.25 1.35 -13.52
C SER A 217 0.28 0.22 -13.22
N PHE A 218 0.68 -0.69 -12.31
CA PHE A 218 -0.16 -1.79 -11.86
C PHE A 218 -1.14 -1.29 -10.81
N VAL A 219 -2.32 -0.93 -11.27
CA VAL A 219 -3.42 -0.35 -10.48
C VAL A 219 -4.71 -1.05 -10.87
N LEU A 220 -5.52 -1.43 -9.89
CA LEU A 220 -6.88 -1.92 -10.13
C LEU A 220 -7.85 -0.75 -10.07
N TYR A 221 -8.73 -0.66 -11.05
CA TYR A 221 -9.76 0.38 -11.15
C TYR A 221 -11.13 -0.24 -11.03
N PHE A 222 -11.91 0.25 -10.05
CA PHE A 222 -13.28 -0.22 -9.81
C PHE A 222 -14.27 0.86 -10.25
N ASP A 223 -15.21 0.48 -11.09
CA ASP A 223 -16.32 1.34 -11.48
C ASP A 223 -17.50 1.25 -10.48
N ASN A 224 -18.59 1.90 -10.81
CA ASN A 224 -19.79 1.94 -9.96
C ASN A 224 -20.49 0.59 -9.75
N HIS A 225 -20.22 -0.40 -10.57
CA HIS A 225 -20.73 -1.76 -10.37
C HIS A 225 -20.09 -2.43 -9.15
N TRP A 226 -18.98 -1.89 -8.69
CA TRP A 226 -18.14 -2.43 -7.64
C TRP A 226 -18.15 -1.57 -6.38
N THR A 227 -19.18 -0.79 -6.17
CA THR A 227 -19.29 0.18 -5.06
C THR A 227 -19.18 -0.43 -3.67
N THR A 228 -19.50 -1.72 -3.54
CA THR A 228 -19.32 -2.47 -2.29
C THR A 228 -17.86 -2.78 -1.96
N LEU A 229 -16.97 -2.60 -2.92
CA LEU A 229 -15.55 -2.84 -2.80
C LEU A 229 -14.77 -1.60 -2.39
N GLY A 230 -15.43 -0.47 -2.36
CA GLY A 230 -14.81 0.79 -2.07
C GLY A 230 -14.30 0.85 -0.65
N ASP A 231 -13.39 1.71 -0.48
CA ASP A 231 -12.97 2.22 0.80
C ASP A 231 -14.19 2.74 1.56
N TRP A 232 -14.25 2.45 2.81
CA TRP A 232 -15.22 3.06 3.68
C TRP A 232 -14.93 4.55 3.81
N HIS A 233 -15.64 5.36 3.05
CA HIS A 233 -15.49 6.81 3.09
C HIS A 233 -15.74 7.38 4.50
N SER A 234 -16.63 6.77 5.27
CA SER A 234 -16.89 7.14 6.65
C SER A 234 -15.68 6.95 7.56
N VAL A 235 -14.79 6.03 7.22
CA VAL A 235 -13.55 5.78 7.97
C VAL A 235 -12.55 6.90 7.71
N ILE A 236 -12.32 7.25 6.46
CA ILE A 236 -11.39 8.34 6.12
C ILE A 236 -11.90 9.72 6.59
N ASP A 237 -13.20 9.86 6.81
CA ASP A 237 -13.79 11.07 7.40
C ASP A 237 -13.34 11.33 8.83
N MET A 238 -12.89 10.28 9.53
CA MET A 238 -12.37 10.34 10.89
C MET A 238 -10.87 10.62 10.97
N ASP A 239 -10.21 10.68 9.82
CA ASP A 239 -8.80 11.00 9.71
C ASP A 239 -8.57 12.47 9.36
N ARG A 240 -7.42 12.96 9.79
CA ARG A 240 -6.89 14.29 9.46
C ARG A 240 -5.41 14.15 9.12
N ALA A 241 -4.89 15.09 8.34
CA ALA A 241 -3.46 15.14 8.06
C ALA A 241 -2.65 15.14 9.36
N SER A 242 -1.57 14.37 9.41
CA SER A 242 -0.62 14.46 10.51
C SER A 242 0.23 15.72 10.40
N VAL A 243 0.77 16.18 11.52
CA VAL A 243 1.74 17.27 11.55
C VAL A 243 2.99 16.91 10.75
N CYS A 244 3.45 15.67 10.83
CA CYS A 244 4.62 15.19 10.09
C CYS A 244 4.45 15.32 8.57
N PHE A 245 3.37 14.78 8.04
CA PHE A 245 3.12 14.79 6.60
C PHE A 245 2.78 16.18 6.09
N MET A 246 1.90 16.90 6.78
CA MET A 246 1.50 18.25 6.37
C MET A 246 2.67 19.24 6.40
N ASN A 247 3.57 19.15 7.40
CA ASN A 247 4.75 20.00 7.45
C ASN A 247 5.68 19.77 6.27
N TYR A 248 5.87 18.51 5.85
CA TYR A 248 6.61 18.22 4.62
C TYR A 248 5.94 18.89 3.40
N LEU A 249 4.64 18.64 3.21
CA LEU A 249 3.89 19.15 2.06
C LEU A 249 3.88 20.69 2.00
N LYS A 250 3.84 21.35 3.16
CA LYS A 250 3.94 22.82 3.29
C LYS A 250 5.35 23.32 2.97
N LYS A 251 6.35 22.71 3.61
CA LYS A 251 7.76 23.12 3.49
C LYS A 251 8.22 23.16 2.04
N TYR A 252 7.88 22.15 1.28
CA TYR A 252 8.30 22.03 -0.12
C TYR A 252 7.25 22.54 -1.11
N ASN A 253 6.18 23.16 -0.62
CA ASN A 253 5.02 23.54 -1.46
C ASN A 253 4.65 22.44 -2.45
N ASP A 254 4.58 21.21 -1.93
CA ASP A 254 4.33 20.01 -2.75
C ASP A 254 2.95 20.11 -3.41
N PRO A 255 2.87 20.09 -4.74
CA PRO A 255 1.59 20.28 -5.43
C PRO A 255 0.60 19.13 -5.18
N ARG A 256 1.07 17.96 -4.71
CA ARG A 256 0.19 16.84 -4.31
C ARG A 256 -0.62 17.15 -3.04
N LYS A 257 -0.23 18.15 -2.25
CA LYS A 257 -0.93 18.58 -1.03
C LYS A 257 -2.43 18.74 -1.26
N ARG A 258 -2.83 19.51 -2.29
CA ARG A 258 -4.23 19.75 -2.64
C ARG A 258 -4.95 18.54 -3.22
N LEU A 259 -4.18 17.55 -3.72
CA LEU A 259 -4.74 16.30 -4.22
C LEU A 259 -4.96 15.29 -3.08
N PHE A 260 -4.12 15.31 -2.07
CA PHE A 260 -4.21 14.42 -0.90
C PHE A 260 -5.25 14.89 0.12
N PHE A 261 -5.31 16.20 0.35
CA PHE A 261 -6.12 16.79 1.41
C PHE A 261 -7.00 17.93 0.90
N GLN A 262 -8.15 18.08 1.53
CA GLN A 262 -9.02 19.24 1.32
C GLN A 262 -8.45 20.45 2.08
N ILE A 263 -8.51 21.63 1.46
CA ILE A 263 -8.21 22.89 2.15
C ILE A 263 -9.21 23.06 3.31
N ASN A 264 -8.75 23.52 4.48
CA ASN A 264 -9.63 23.74 5.61
C ASN A 264 -10.56 24.95 5.42
N ASN A 265 -11.54 25.10 6.29
CA ASN A 265 -12.54 26.17 6.20
C ASN A 265 -12.17 27.43 6.98
N LEU A 266 -10.91 27.58 7.38
CA LEU A 266 -10.45 28.72 8.17
C LEU A 266 -10.21 29.96 7.31
N THR A 267 -11.26 30.45 6.66
CA THR A 267 -11.21 31.79 6.05
C THR A 267 -11.30 32.84 7.14
N PRO A 268 -10.77 34.07 6.93
CA PRO A 268 -10.89 35.16 7.92
C PRO A 268 -12.33 35.39 8.39
N GLU A 269 -13.28 35.31 7.47
CA GLU A 269 -14.71 35.50 7.73
C GLU A 269 -15.26 34.38 8.64
N ASN A 270 -14.96 33.13 8.32
CA ASN A 270 -15.41 31.98 9.09
C ASN A 270 -14.80 31.96 10.50
N VAL A 271 -13.51 32.29 10.61
CA VAL A 271 -12.82 32.37 11.91
C VAL A 271 -13.43 33.47 12.78
N ALA A 272 -13.67 34.64 12.20
CA ALA A 272 -14.30 35.74 12.92
C ALA A 272 -15.72 35.38 13.41
N ALA A 273 -16.53 34.78 12.53
CA ALA A 273 -17.89 34.32 12.87
C ALA A 273 -17.87 33.25 13.97
N PHE A 274 -17.00 32.23 13.85
CA PHE A 274 -16.87 31.17 14.85
C PHE A 274 -16.44 31.73 16.22
N ASN A 275 -15.44 32.61 16.23
CA ASN A 275 -14.92 33.20 17.47
C ASN A 275 -15.95 34.15 18.15
N ALA A 276 -16.93 34.64 17.39
CA ALA A 276 -18.02 35.44 17.92
C ALA A 276 -19.13 34.61 18.58
N LEU A 277 -19.17 33.27 18.34
CA LEU A 277 -20.16 32.39 18.99
C LEU A 277 -19.91 32.33 20.50
N GLU A 278 -20.96 32.50 21.31
CA GLU A 278 -20.88 32.43 22.77
C GLU A 278 -21.17 31.02 23.34
N THR A 279 -21.43 30.06 22.46
CA THR A 279 -22.06 28.77 22.80
C THR A 279 -21.10 27.66 23.25
N THR A 280 -19.79 27.87 23.23
CA THR A 280 -18.82 26.85 23.65
C THR A 280 -18.39 27.04 25.11
N THR A 281 -18.50 25.97 25.92
CA THR A 281 -18.03 25.98 27.31
C THR A 281 -17.01 24.84 27.50
N PRO A 282 -15.72 25.13 27.76
CA PRO A 282 -15.09 26.46 27.71
C PRO A 282 -15.05 27.03 26.29
N LYS A 283 -15.12 28.34 26.19
CA LYS A 283 -15.05 29.04 24.89
C LYS A 283 -13.73 28.70 24.20
N GLN A 284 -13.81 28.13 23.01
CA GLN A 284 -12.64 27.87 22.18
C GLN A 284 -12.49 28.97 21.13
N ILE A 285 -11.28 29.48 21.04
CA ILE A 285 -10.92 30.51 20.08
C ILE A 285 -9.99 29.88 19.05
N ILE A 286 -10.29 30.06 17.77
CA ILE A 286 -9.40 29.70 16.67
C ILE A 286 -8.45 30.88 16.47
N PRO A 287 -7.12 30.66 16.57
CA PRO A 287 -6.14 31.70 16.24
C PRO A 287 -6.30 32.20 14.80
N THR A 288 -6.12 33.49 14.61
CA THR A 288 -6.30 34.14 13.31
C THR A 288 -5.10 33.97 12.36
N ASP A 289 -3.98 33.48 12.89
CA ASP A 289 -2.72 33.25 12.17
C ASP A 289 -2.55 31.80 11.69
N LEU A 290 -3.55 30.93 11.91
CA LEU A 290 -3.49 29.56 11.41
C LEU A 290 -3.55 29.52 9.88
N SER A 291 -2.77 28.61 9.32
CA SER A 291 -2.75 28.35 7.89
C SER A 291 -4.03 27.62 7.43
N ARG A 292 -4.34 27.73 6.14
CA ARG A 292 -5.35 26.90 5.49
C ARG A 292 -4.92 25.43 5.37
N TRP A 293 -3.66 25.14 5.71
CA TRP A 293 -3.05 23.82 5.70
C TRP A 293 -2.39 23.53 7.05
N GLU A 294 -3.01 22.65 7.83
CA GLU A 294 -2.57 22.28 9.17
C GLU A 294 -2.65 20.78 9.39
N GLY A 295 -1.70 20.22 10.13
CA GLY A 295 -1.71 18.84 10.59
C GLY A 295 -1.97 18.74 12.08
N GLY A 296 -2.32 17.56 12.55
CA GLY A 296 -2.47 17.23 13.95
C GLY A 296 -1.46 16.21 14.43
N HIS A 297 -1.21 16.18 15.74
CA HIS A 297 -0.28 15.23 16.35
C HIS A 297 -0.81 13.79 16.30
N VAL A 298 0.06 12.85 15.94
CA VAL A 298 -0.20 11.42 16.07
C VAL A 298 0.08 10.96 17.50
N SER A 299 1.13 11.50 18.13
CA SER A 299 1.44 11.25 19.54
C SER A 299 0.28 11.67 20.45
N TYR A 300 -0.32 10.72 21.16
CA TYR A 300 -1.47 11.00 22.02
C TYR A 300 -1.18 12.10 23.03
N ASP A 301 0.00 12.08 23.63
CA ASP A 301 0.38 13.04 24.66
C ASP A 301 0.48 14.49 24.15
N LEU A 302 0.65 14.69 22.84
CA LEU A 302 0.70 15.99 22.20
C LEU A 302 -0.64 16.44 21.60
N GLN A 303 -1.63 15.56 21.54
CA GLN A 303 -2.92 15.88 20.90
C GLN A 303 -3.68 17.03 21.58
N ALA A 304 -3.44 17.26 22.85
CA ALA A 304 -4.01 18.39 23.57
C ALA A 304 -3.51 19.75 23.09
N GLU A 305 -2.38 19.78 22.39
CA GLU A 305 -1.81 20.98 21.78
C GLU A 305 -2.51 21.37 20.47
N ASP A 306 -3.22 20.40 19.85
CA ASP A 306 -3.92 20.65 18.59
C ASP A 306 -5.14 21.57 18.82
N VAL A 307 -5.14 22.70 18.15
CA VAL A 307 -6.25 23.64 18.22
C VAL A 307 -7.52 23.01 17.67
N CYS A 308 -8.59 23.04 18.46
CA CYS A 308 -9.91 22.56 18.04
C CYS A 308 -9.91 21.15 17.43
N ARG A 309 -9.10 20.22 17.98
CA ARG A 309 -9.03 18.84 17.48
C ARG A 309 -10.39 18.13 17.49
N THR A 310 -11.19 18.37 18.51
CA THR A 310 -12.56 17.84 18.61
C THR A 310 -13.52 18.61 17.72
N SER A 311 -14.71 18.05 17.48
CA SER A 311 -15.72 18.66 16.61
C SER A 311 -15.98 20.11 16.96
N ARG A 312 -15.88 20.97 15.97
CA ARG A 312 -16.17 22.40 16.03
C ARG A 312 -16.82 22.82 14.73
N TYR A 313 -17.99 23.38 14.82
CA TYR A 313 -18.77 23.76 13.66
C TYR A 313 -19.25 25.21 13.77
N LEU A 314 -19.23 25.88 12.64
CA LEU A 314 -19.97 27.11 12.39
C LEU A 314 -21.13 26.68 11.46
N ASP A 315 -22.32 26.57 12.05
CA ASP A 315 -23.44 25.87 11.41
C ASP A 315 -23.02 24.46 10.97
N ASP A 316 -23.05 24.15 9.68
CA ASP A 316 -22.61 22.87 9.11
C ASP A 316 -21.14 22.85 8.63
N ILE A 317 -20.40 23.96 8.85
CA ILE A 317 -19.00 24.10 8.40
C ILE A 317 -18.06 23.53 9.46
N ASP A 318 -17.28 22.53 9.08
CA ASP A 318 -16.23 21.98 9.95
C ASP A 318 -15.10 23.01 10.12
N MET A 319 -14.91 23.47 11.34
CA MET A 319 -13.92 24.50 11.70
C MET A 319 -12.66 23.92 12.32
N ARG A 320 -12.44 22.62 12.23
CA ARG A 320 -11.16 22.01 12.66
C ARG A 320 -10.04 22.44 11.71
N PRO A 321 -8.89 22.89 12.24
CA PRO A 321 -7.78 23.34 11.40
C PRO A 321 -7.15 22.22 10.56
N MET A 322 -7.03 21.01 11.14
CA MET A 322 -6.40 19.86 10.49
C MET A 322 -7.13 19.45 9.22
N ASN A 323 -6.38 19.34 8.12
CA ASN A 323 -6.97 19.04 6.81
C ASN A 323 -7.49 17.62 6.72
N ARG A 324 -8.68 17.50 6.17
CA ARG A 324 -9.32 16.23 5.87
C ARG A 324 -8.69 15.61 4.62
N PRO A 325 -8.39 14.30 4.60
CA PRO A 325 -8.04 13.62 3.36
C PRO A 325 -9.16 13.79 2.33
N GLN A 326 -8.81 13.86 1.05
CA GLN A 326 -9.80 13.92 -0.03
C GLN A 326 -10.65 12.64 -0.03
N PRO A 327 -11.93 12.67 0.32
CA PRO A 327 -12.72 11.44 0.45
C PRO A 327 -12.80 10.66 -0.86
N ARG A 328 -12.88 11.38 -1.98
CA ARG A 328 -13.01 10.76 -3.31
C ARG A 328 -11.75 10.05 -3.79
N LEU A 329 -10.56 10.36 -3.26
CA LEU A 329 -9.37 9.54 -3.49
C LEU A 329 -9.53 8.11 -2.94
N TRP A 330 -10.40 7.92 -1.95
CA TRP A 330 -10.63 6.64 -1.29
C TRP A 330 -11.86 5.92 -1.84
N LYS A 331 -12.96 6.63 -2.05
CA LYS A 331 -14.23 6.06 -2.51
C LYS A 331 -14.59 6.37 -3.96
N GLY A 332 -13.79 7.17 -4.67
CA GLY A 332 -14.18 7.71 -5.98
C GLY A 332 -15.39 8.64 -5.87
N ALA A 333 -16.00 8.96 -7.00
CA ALA A 333 -17.23 9.77 -7.08
C ALA A 333 -18.49 8.89 -7.10
N GLN A 334 -18.59 7.95 -6.17
CA GLN A 334 -19.72 7.02 -6.07
C GLN A 334 -21.05 7.75 -5.83
N ASP A 335 -21.02 8.86 -5.09
CA ASP A 335 -22.14 9.75 -4.85
C ASP A 335 -22.71 10.39 -6.12
N GLU A 336 -21.90 10.52 -7.17
CA GLU A 336 -22.31 10.98 -8.50
C GLU A 336 -22.55 9.84 -9.49
N GLY A 337 -22.32 8.60 -9.09
CA GLY A 337 -22.50 7.44 -9.95
C GLY A 337 -21.51 7.34 -11.11
N THR A 338 -20.35 8.00 -11.04
CA THR A 338 -19.47 8.21 -12.20
C THR A 338 -18.05 7.68 -12.09
N ALA A 339 -17.57 7.38 -10.90
CA ALA A 339 -16.24 6.80 -10.70
C ALA A 339 -16.21 5.89 -9.49
N GLY A 340 -15.46 4.81 -9.59
CA GLY A 340 -15.23 3.86 -8.52
C GLY A 340 -13.95 4.16 -7.72
N GLY A 341 -13.61 3.22 -6.85
CA GLY A 341 -12.33 3.22 -6.14
C GLY A 341 -11.17 2.76 -7.04
N TRP A 342 -9.99 2.77 -6.46
CA TRP A 342 -8.77 2.30 -7.10
C TRP A 342 -7.80 1.74 -6.08
N VAL A 343 -6.94 0.81 -6.49
CA VAL A 343 -5.93 0.17 -5.64
C VAL A 343 -4.59 0.19 -6.35
N PRO A 344 -3.62 0.96 -5.87
CA PRO A 344 -2.26 0.90 -6.38
C PRO A 344 -1.57 -0.36 -5.87
N LEU A 345 -0.96 -1.12 -6.76
CA LEU A 345 -0.11 -2.26 -6.42
C LEU A 345 1.37 -1.94 -6.66
N VAL A 346 1.73 -1.53 -7.86
CA VAL A 346 3.04 -0.98 -8.20
C VAL A 346 2.85 0.14 -9.21
N THR A 347 3.06 1.38 -8.82
CA THR A 347 3.02 2.51 -9.75
C THR A 347 4.34 2.64 -10.53
N TYR A 348 4.31 3.37 -11.64
CA TYR A 348 5.55 3.67 -12.38
C TYR A 348 6.55 4.46 -11.52
N ALA A 349 6.08 5.41 -10.72
CA ALA A 349 6.94 6.14 -9.79
C ALA A 349 7.62 5.20 -8.79
N ASP A 350 6.86 4.29 -8.20
CA ASP A 350 7.37 3.28 -7.29
C ASP A 350 8.43 2.38 -7.95
N PHE A 351 8.16 1.94 -9.19
CA PHE A 351 9.14 1.20 -9.99
C PHE A 351 10.43 2.00 -10.19
N CYS A 352 10.34 3.29 -10.53
CA CYS A 352 11.50 4.16 -10.72
C CYS A 352 12.34 4.26 -9.43
N PHE A 353 11.70 4.39 -8.28
CA PHE A 353 12.39 4.46 -6.99
C PHE A 353 13.06 3.14 -6.63
N MET A 354 12.43 2.00 -6.90
CA MET A 354 13.07 0.69 -6.74
C MET A 354 14.27 0.54 -7.66
N ALA A 355 14.15 0.93 -8.92
CA ALA A 355 15.26 0.89 -9.87
C ALA A 355 16.42 1.82 -9.47
N ALA A 356 16.11 3.01 -8.95
CA ALA A 356 17.11 3.93 -8.42
C ALA A 356 17.89 3.30 -7.26
N GLU A 357 17.19 2.65 -6.32
CA GLU A 357 17.83 1.98 -5.19
C GLU A 357 18.75 0.85 -5.64
N PHE A 358 18.29 -0.03 -6.53
CA PHE A 358 19.14 -1.08 -7.08
C PHE A 358 20.33 -0.55 -7.87
N THR A 359 20.18 0.57 -8.56
CA THR A 359 21.29 1.23 -9.26
C THR A 359 22.34 1.72 -8.27
N LEU A 360 21.94 2.27 -7.13
CA LEU A 360 22.87 2.62 -6.03
C LEU A 360 23.57 1.38 -5.45
N GLU A 361 22.94 0.22 -5.48
CA GLU A 361 23.52 -1.06 -5.06
C GLU A 361 24.40 -1.71 -6.14
N GLY A 362 24.67 -1.02 -7.25
CA GLY A 362 25.55 -1.46 -8.31
C GLY A 362 24.91 -2.30 -9.41
N VAL A 363 23.59 -2.36 -9.49
CA VAL A 363 22.88 -3.05 -10.56
C VAL A 363 22.80 -2.15 -11.79
N ALA A 364 23.27 -2.63 -12.94
CA ALA A 364 23.10 -1.93 -14.21
C ALA A 364 21.61 -1.93 -14.62
N SER A 365 21.05 -0.75 -14.88
CA SER A 365 19.61 -0.57 -15.07
C SER A 365 19.24 0.24 -16.32
N GLY A 366 20.23 0.61 -17.14
CA GLY A 366 20.03 1.44 -18.33
C GLY A 366 19.94 2.95 -18.06
N LYS A 367 19.77 3.36 -16.80
CA LYS A 367 19.76 4.75 -16.33
C LYS A 367 20.62 4.89 -15.09
N THR A 368 21.03 6.11 -14.78
CA THR A 368 21.66 6.43 -13.48
C THR A 368 20.61 6.46 -12.38
N ALA A 369 21.04 6.38 -11.12
CA ALA A 369 20.16 6.53 -9.98
C ALA A 369 19.45 7.90 -9.97
N GLN A 370 20.16 8.96 -10.38
CA GLN A 370 19.58 10.29 -10.55
C GLN A 370 18.46 10.29 -11.58
N GLU A 371 18.68 9.73 -12.75
CA GLU A 371 17.67 9.68 -13.82
C GLU A 371 16.43 8.91 -13.36
N TRP A 372 16.59 7.75 -12.69
CA TRP A 372 15.46 7.02 -12.12
C TRP A 372 14.71 7.81 -11.06
N TYR A 373 15.43 8.48 -10.15
CA TYR A 373 14.83 9.31 -9.12
C TYR A 373 14.01 10.46 -9.70
N GLU A 374 14.60 11.23 -10.63
CA GLU A 374 13.92 12.37 -11.27
C GLU A 374 12.70 11.92 -12.09
N GLU A 375 12.82 10.83 -12.81
CA GLU A 375 11.70 10.21 -13.51
C GLU A 375 10.59 9.80 -12.54
N GLY A 376 10.94 9.18 -11.43
CA GLY A 376 10.01 8.75 -10.39
C GLY A 376 9.26 9.91 -9.77
N VAL A 377 9.93 11.01 -9.45
CA VAL A 377 9.28 12.21 -8.89
C VAL A 377 8.29 12.82 -9.90
N LYS A 378 8.70 12.98 -11.15
CA LYS A 378 7.80 13.46 -12.23
C LYS A 378 6.61 12.54 -12.43
N ALA A 379 6.86 11.24 -12.46
CA ALA A 379 5.82 10.23 -12.61
C ALA A 379 4.81 10.27 -11.45
N SER A 380 5.28 10.41 -10.21
CA SER A 380 4.42 10.56 -9.04
C SER A 380 3.48 11.76 -9.16
N LEU A 381 4.03 12.94 -9.48
CA LEU A 381 3.25 14.16 -9.62
C LEU A 381 2.18 14.02 -10.72
N LYS A 382 2.54 13.47 -11.86
CA LYS A 382 1.61 13.24 -12.98
C LYS A 382 0.56 12.17 -12.67
N PHE A 383 0.98 11.09 -12.04
CA PHE A 383 0.07 9.98 -11.67
C PHE A 383 -0.99 10.44 -10.66
N TRP A 384 -0.59 11.15 -9.61
CA TRP A 384 -1.53 11.64 -8.60
C TRP A 384 -2.49 12.68 -9.19
N SER A 385 -2.03 13.51 -10.12
CA SER A 385 -2.91 14.42 -10.86
C SER A 385 -3.95 13.64 -11.67
N LYS A 386 -3.54 12.59 -12.39
CA LYS A 386 -4.44 11.72 -13.17
C LYS A 386 -5.45 10.99 -12.27
N ILE A 387 -5.00 10.44 -11.15
CA ILE A 387 -5.87 9.72 -10.21
C ILE A 387 -6.89 10.65 -9.55
N ALA A 388 -6.47 11.84 -9.16
CA ALA A 388 -7.37 12.83 -8.58
C ALA A 388 -8.49 13.24 -9.54
N ASP A 389 -8.17 13.38 -10.84
CA ASP A 389 -9.15 13.60 -11.90
C ASP A 389 -10.09 12.39 -12.07
N TYR A 390 -9.53 11.19 -12.14
CA TYR A 390 -10.33 9.95 -12.19
C TYR A 390 -11.30 9.83 -11.03
N CYS A 391 -10.86 10.14 -9.82
CA CYS A 391 -11.68 10.11 -8.60
C CYS A 391 -12.62 11.31 -8.48
N LYS A 392 -12.50 12.33 -9.33
CA LYS A 392 -13.29 13.57 -9.28
C LYS A 392 -13.24 14.22 -7.89
N ILE A 393 -12.04 14.43 -7.37
CA ILE A 393 -11.89 15.10 -6.09
C ILE A 393 -12.49 16.50 -6.11
N ASN A 394 -12.94 16.97 -4.96
CA ASN A 394 -13.49 18.32 -4.84
C ASN A 394 -12.41 19.38 -5.14
N ASN A 395 -12.77 20.38 -5.92
CA ASN A 395 -11.86 21.46 -6.32
C ASN A 395 -10.58 20.96 -7.00
N TYR A 396 -10.72 19.97 -7.89
CA TYR A 396 -9.59 19.43 -8.63
C TYR A 396 -8.91 20.50 -9.48
N GLU A 397 -7.60 20.57 -9.32
CA GLU A 397 -6.70 21.35 -10.18
C GLU A 397 -5.52 20.46 -10.56
N ALA A 398 -5.32 20.26 -11.85
CA ALA A 398 -4.19 19.50 -12.36
C ALA A 398 -2.85 20.11 -11.93
N ILE A 399 -1.86 19.26 -11.69
CA ILE A 399 -0.49 19.71 -11.48
C ILE A 399 0.09 20.10 -12.83
N THR A 400 0.60 21.33 -12.93
CA THR A 400 1.21 21.87 -14.15
C THR A 400 2.68 21.48 -14.28
N ASP A 401 3.21 21.50 -15.50
CA ASP A 401 4.64 21.26 -15.73
C ASP A 401 5.51 22.29 -15.00
N ALA A 402 5.07 23.54 -14.92
CA ALA A 402 5.77 24.58 -14.16
C ALA A 402 5.85 24.26 -12.66
N GLU A 403 4.78 23.75 -12.05
CA GLU A 403 4.78 23.30 -10.66
C GLU A 403 5.72 22.10 -10.45
N ILE A 404 5.80 21.18 -11.41
CA ILE A 404 6.74 20.06 -11.37
C ILE A 404 8.19 20.55 -11.37
N GLU A 405 8.53 21.47 -12.29
CA GLU A 405 9.86 22.05 -12.39
C GLU A 405 10.25 22.81 -11.12
N GLU A 406 9.34 23.62 -10.58
CA GLU A 406 9.54 24.38 -9.35
C GLU A 406 9.76 23.43 -8.14
N TYR A 407 8.93 22.40 -8.02
CA TYR A 407 9.07 21.42 -6.95
C TYR A 407 10.42 20.70 -7.01
N MET A 408 10.81 20.25 -8.19
CA MET A 408 12.05 19.49 -8.39
C MET A 408 13.33 20.31 -8.26
N ALA A 409 13.25 21.64 -8.41
CA ALA A 409 14.39 22.54 -8.28
C ALA A 409 14.76 22.87 -6.83
N GLN A 410 13.90 22.54 -5.86
CA GLN A 410 14.10 22.90 -4.46
C GLN A 410 15.25 22.11 -3.83
N GLU A 411 16.00 22.76 -2.93
CA GLU A 411 16.97 22.08 -2.08
C GLU A 411 16.28 20.97 -1.26
N GLY A 412 16.86 19.78 -1.25
CA GLY A 412 16.29 18.60 -0.64
C GLY A 412 15.47 17.72 -1.61
N ILE A 413 14.92 18.29 -2.68
CA ILE A 413 14.23 17.57 -3.76
C ILE A 413 15.15 17.35 -4.95
N ALA A 414 15.84 18.41 -5.41
CA ALA A 414 16.86 18.29 -6.45
C ALA A 414 17.92 17.26 -6.04
N TRP A 415 18.30 16.42 -7.00
CA TRP A 415 19.20 15.30 -6.72
C TRP A 415 20.50 15.72 -6.04
N ASN A 416 20.78 15.07 -4.93
CA ASN A 416 22.01 15.25 -4.18
C ASN A 416 22.62 13.86 -3.87
N PRO A 417 23.75 13.50 -4.49
CA PRO A 417 24.36 12.17 -4.29
C PRO A 417 24.67 11.83 -2.83
N SER A 418 24.94 12.83 -2.00
CA SER A 418 25.19 12.61 -0.57
C SER A 418 23.93 12.28 0.23
N MET A 419 22.76 12.52 -0.31
CA MET A 419 21.45 12.26 0.28
C MET A 419 20.62 11.27 -0.56
N ALA A 420 21.22 10.62 -1.52
CA ALA A 420 20.52 9.82 -2.53
C ALA A 420 19.52 8.83 -1.94
N LYS A 421 19.93 8.04 -0.95
CA LYS A 421 19.03 7.06 -0.32
C LYS A 421 17.87 7.73 0.40
N GLU A 422 18.12 8.78 1.17
CA GLU A 422 17.06 9.49 1.86
C GLU A 422 16.07 10.13 0.89
N GLN A 423 16.56 10.72 -0.20
CA GLN A 423 15.69 11.31 -1.21
C GLN A 423 14.79 10.27 -1.88
N ILE A 424 15.34 9.11 -2.22
CA ILE A 424 14.57 7.98 -2.78
C ILE A 424 13.52 7.50 -1.77
N TYR A 425 13.91 7.27 -0.52
CA TYR A 425 12.99 6.79 0.52
C TYR A 425 11.89 7.80 0.84
N CYS A 426 12.21 9.09 0.89
CA CYS A 426 11.25 10.15 1.14
C CYS A 426 10.18 10.21 0.04
N GLN A 427 10.59 10.19 -1.23
CA GLN A 427 9.65 10.19 -2.35
C GLN A 427 8.84 8.90 -2.42
N THR A 428 9.44 7.77 -2.08
CA THR A 428 8.73 6.48 -1.96
C THR A 428 7.67 6.53 -0.87
N TRP A 429 7.99 7.11 0.29
CA TRP A 429 7.04 7.29 1.38
C TRP A 429 5.84 8.14 0.94
N ILE A 430 6.06 9.25 0.24
CA ILE A 430 4.98 10.09 -0.26
C ILE A 430 4.11 9.34 -1.27
N GLU A 431 4.74 8.63 -2.21
CA GLU A 431 4.03 7.83 -3.24
C GLU A 431 3.12 6.78 -2.61
N HIS A 432 3.52 6.21 -1.48
CA HIS A 432 2.79 5.16 -0.79
C HIS A 432 1.64 5.64 0.11
N PHE A 433 1.19 6.89 0.01
CA PHE A 433 0.11 7.42 0.84
C PHE A 433 -1.14 6.52 0.84
N LYS A 434 -1.57 6.04 -0.33
CA LYS A 434 -2.68 5.08 -0.44
C LYS A 434 -2.23 3.61 -0.47
N ASN A 435 -0.94 3.35 -0.59
CA ASN A 435 -0.34 2.01 -0.50
C ASN A 435 0.52 1.88 0.76
N ASN A 436 -0.08 2.17 1.90
CA ASN A 436 0.65 2.29 3.17
C ASN A 436 1.19 0.97 3.72
N ASN A 437 0.80 -0.18 3.17
CA ASN A 437 1.48 -1.44 3.40
C ASN A 437 2.94 -1.39 2.90
N GLU A 438 3.17 -0.77 1.76
CA GLU A 438 4.50 -0.67 1.17
C GLU A 438 5.39 0.33 1.91
N SER A 439 4.86 1.47 2.38
CA SER A 439 5.62 2.36 3.25
C SER A 439 5.98 1.72 4.58
N TRP A 440 5.08 0.93 5.16
CA TRP A 440 5.36 0.14 6.36
C TRP A 440 6.42 -0.93 6.12
N ALA A 441 6.38 -1.63 4.98
CA ALA A 441 7.42 -2.58 4.60
C ALA A 441 8.77 -1.89 4.39
N MET A 442 8.82 -0.72 3.76
CA MET A 442 10.04 0.08 3.64
C MET A 442 10.58 0.50 5.01
N TYR A 443 9.69 0.98 5.90
CA TYR A 443 10.07 1.30 7.28
C TYR A 443 10.72 0.09 7.98
N LYS A 444 10.14 -1.08 7.84
CA LYS A 444 10.71 -2.32 8.40
C LYS A 444 12.06 -2.67 7.79
N ARG A 445 12.25 -2.43 6.50
CA ARG A 445 13.45 -2.80 5.75
C ARG A 445 14.63 -1.85 6.00
N VAL A 446 14.37 -0.55 5.98
CA VAL A 446 15.42 0.49 6.01
C VAL A 446 15.32 1.48 7.17
N GLY A 447 14.27 1.38 8.01
CA GLY A 447 14.07 2.28 9.15
C GLY A 447 13.70 3.71 8.76
N TYR A 448 13.11 3.92 7.59
CA TYR A 448 12.73 5.24 7.11
C TYR A 448 11.20 5.39 6.99
N PRO A 449 10.59 6.53 7.39
CA PRO A 449 11.19 7.67 8.11
C PRO A 449 11.52 7.36 9.57
N SER A 450 12.37 8.17 10.18
CA SER A 450 12.72 8.07 11.60
C SER A 450 13.06 9.45 12.18
N THR A 451 13.32 9.52 13.47
CA THR A 451 13.76 10.74 14.15
C THR A 451 15.12 11.27 13.66
N THR A 452 15.87 10.46 12.91
CA THR A 452 17.13 10.87 12.27
C THR A 452 16.95 11.34 10.82
N SER A 453 15.75 11.29 10.27
CA SER A 453 15.46 11.80 8.93
C SER A 453 15.67 13.30 8.85
N THR A 454 16.25 13.79 7.74
CA THR A 454 16.50 15.22 7.54
C THR A 454 15.44 15.88 6.70
N LEU A 455 14.82 15.14 5.76
CA LEU A 455 13.76 15.67 4.89
C LEU A 455 12.38 15.65 5.55
N VAL A 456 12.16 14.74 6.48
CA VAL A 456 10.90 14.55 7.20
C VAL A 456 11.14 14.76 8.69
N THR A 457 10.28 15.57 9.32
CA THR A 457 10.27 15.72 10.78
C THR A 457 9.37 14.65 11.39
N TRP A 458 10.00 13.51 11.71
CA TRP A 458 9.29 12.37 12.29
C TRP A 458 8.95 12.61 13.75
N GLU A 459 7.69 12.39 14.13
CA GLU A 459 7.21 12.59 15.48
C GLU A 459 7.47 11.35 16.34
N PRO A 460 8.18 11.46 17.48
CA PRO A 460 8.20 10.39 18.48
C PRO A 460 6.81 10.24 19.10
N ILE A 461 6.25 9.03 19.06
CA ILE A 461 4.90 8.77 19.53
C ILE A 461 4.91 8.36 21.00
N HIS A 462 4.27 9.15 21.86
CA HIS A 462 4.08 8.83 23.27
C HIS A 462 2.59 8.69 23.59
N VAL A 463 2.28 7.69 24.39
CA VAL A 463 0.96 7.44 24.96
C VAL A 463 1.12 7.27 26.45
N TYR A 464 0.56 8.18 27.22
CA TYR A 464 0.71 8.23 28.71
C TYR A 464 2.19 8.22 29.16
N GLY A 465 3.05 8.95 28.47
CA GLY A 465 4.47 9.06 28.75
C GLY A 465 5.34 7.92 28.19
N GLU A 466 4.73 6.86 27.69
CA GLU A 466 5.45 5.70 27.16
C GLU A 466 5.70 5.83 25.66
N LEU A 467 6.96 5.71 25.24
CA LEU A 467 7.35 5.71 23.84
C LEU A 467 6.80 4.46 23.13
N GLN A 468 6.05 4.67 22.07
CA GLN A 468 5.47 3.61 21.26
C GLN A 468 6.41 3.23 20.10
N GLN A 469 6.40 1.96 19.77
CA GLN A 469 7.11 1.43 18.60
C GLN A 469 6.08 0.96 17.55
N VAL A 470 6.41 1.18 16.28
CA VAL A 470 5.58 0.65 15.19
C VAL A 470 5.62 -0.87 15.21
N PRO A 471 4.48 -1.55 15.21
CA PRO A 471 4.43 -3.00 15.10
C PRO A 471 5.08 -3.49 13.80
N ARG A 472 5.77 -4.62 13.87
CA ARG A 472 6.53 -5.19 12.74
C ARG A 472 5.92 -6.47 12.19
N ARG A 473 5.07 -7.14 12.94
CA ARG A 473 4.35 -8.36 12.54
C ARG A 473 3.17 -8.62 13.44
N LYS A 474 2.35 -9.57 13.06
CA LYS A 474 1.24 -10.04 13.90
C LYS A 474 1.76 -10.80 15.13
N LYS A 475 1.02 -10.71 16.24
CA LYS A 475 1.16 -11.62 17.38
C LYS A 475 0.66 -13.01 17.00
N PHE A 476 1.29 -14.02 17.56
CA PHE A 476 0.86 -15.41 17.43
C PHE A 476 0.58 -16.02 18.79
N THR A 477 -0.32 -16.98 18.78
CA THR A 477 -0.60 -17.87 19.90
C THR A 477 -0.46 -19.30 19.43
N MET A 478 0.15 -20.18 20.24
CA MET A 478 0.17 -21.60 19.91
C MET A 478 -1.26 -22.12 19.78
N PRO A 479 -1.56 -22.88 18.74
CA PRO A 479 -2.89 -23.46 18.59
C PRO A 479 -3.20 -24.43 19.73
N ALA A 480 -4.47 -24.54 20.09
CA ALA A 480 -4.90 -25.53 21.07
C ALA A 480 -4.84 -26.95 20.47
N ASP A 481 -4.59 -27.95 21.31
CA ASP A 481 -4.62 -29.35 20.91
C ASP A 481 -5.94 -29.69 20.20
N GLY A 482 -5.84 -30.41 19.09
CA GLY A 482 -7.02 -30.77 18.29
C GLY A 482 -7.53 -29.68 17.34
N SER A 483 -6.86 -28.54 17.28
CA SER A 483 -7.16 -27.51 16.26
C SER A 483 -6.90 -28.05 14.85
N PRO A 484 -7.67 -27.63 13.84
CA PRO A 484 -7.39 -28.00 12.45
C PRO A 484 -5.95 -27.63 12.06
N ASN A 485 -5.30 -28.53 11.34
CA ASN A 485 -3.90 -28.36 10.89
C ASN A 485 -2.90 -28.08 12.04
N TYR A 486 -3.16 -28.66 13.22
CA TYR A 486 -2.40 -28.39 14.44
C TYR A 486 -0.89 -28.60 14.27
N ALA A 487 -0.48 -29.77 13.78
CA ALA A 487 0.94 -30.13 13.65
C ALA A 487 1.71 -29.16 12.76
N ASN A 488 1.14 -28.78 11.61
CA ASN A 488 1.76 -27.83 10.69
C ASN A 488 1.76 -26.40 11.23
N GLN A 489 0.73 -26.01 11.99
CA GLN A 489 0.68 -24.73 12.65
C GLN A 489 1.75 -24.60 13.75
N VAL A 490 1.91 -25.62 14.58
CA VAL A 490 2.97 -25.68 15.59
C VAL A 490 4.35 -25.62 14.93
N LYS A 491 4.57 -26.48 13.91
CA LYS A 491 5.84 -26.47 13.16
C LYS A 491 6.15 -25.09 12.57
N ARG A 492 5.17 -24.45 11.94
CA ARG A 492 5.30 -23.08 11.42
C ARG A 492 5.82 -22.12 12.48
N LEU A 493 5.19 -22.10 13.64
CA LEU A 493 5.52 -21.16 14.71
C LEU A 493 6.91 -21.44 15.30
N GLU A 494 7.25 -22.73 15.48
CA GLU A 494 8.57 -23.15 15.94
C GLU A 494 9.67 -22.79 14.93
N ASP A 495 9.43 -22.98 13.63
CA ASP A 495 10.40 -22.63 12.58
C ASP A 495 10.60 -21.11 12.51
N MET A 496 9.54 -20.30 12.62
CA MET A 496 9.66 -18.85 12.66
C MET A 496 10.43 -18.36 13.91
N GLN A 497 10.23 -18.99 15.06
CA GLN A 497 10.99 -18.63 16.27
C GLN A 497 12.50 -18.88 16.17
N LYS A 498 12.93 -19.76 15.26
CA LYS A 498 14.35 -20.00 14.97
C LYS A 498 14.94 -18.93 14.04
N GLU A 499 14.10 -18.14 13.38
CA GLU A 499 14.54 -17.08 12.50
C GLU A 499 15.18 -15.93 13.32
N SER A 500 16.19 -15.30 12.75
CA SER A 500 16.90 -14.20 13.39
C SER A 500 15.96 -13.04 13.72
N ASN A 501 15.99 -12.60 14.96
CA ASN A 501 15.20 -11.45 15.45
C ASN A 501 13.67 -11.61 15.39
N PHE A 502 13.15 -12.82 15.16
CA PHE A 502 11.71 -13.05 15.22
C PHE A 502 11.14 -12.83 16.64
N GLY A 503 11.88 -13.29 17.64
CA GLY A 503 11.54 -13.05 19.05
C GLY A 503 10.34 -13.88 19.54
N ARG A 504 9.65 -13.38 20.55
CA ARG A 504 8.53 -14.05 21.20
C ARG A 504 7.28 -14.03 20.31
N LEU A 505 6.51 -15.09 20.32
CA LEU A 505 5.27 -15.20 19.55
C LEU A 505 4.27 -14.08 19.87
N ASP A 506 4.12 -13.75 21.14
CA ASP A 506 3.19 -12.74 21.63
C ASP A 506 3.68 -11.28 21.49
N SER A 507 4.81 -11.06 20.82
CA SER A 507 5.34 -9.73 20.52
C SER A 507 5.00 -9.30 19.09
N GLU A 508 4.58 -8.06 18.91
CA GLU A 508 4.40 -7.42 17.60
C GLU A 508 5.67 -6.74 17.09
N HIS A 509 6.76 -6.73 17.87
CA HIS A 509 7.99 -6.02 17.56
C HIS A 509 9.12 -6.93 17.06
N GLY A 510 8.90 -8.24 17.02
CA GLY A 510 9.80 -9.17 16.36
C GLY A 510 9.81 -8.96 14.84
N ARG A 511 10.87 -9.45 14.17
CA ARG A 511 11.07 -9.25 12.73
C ARG A 511 10.70 -10.52 11.96
N VAL A 512 10.05 -10.33 10.82
CA VAL A 512 9.90 -11.42 9.84
C VAL A 512 11.24 -11.66 9.14
N TRP A 513 11.40 -12.83 8.53
CA TRP A 513 12.69 -13.30 8.03
C TRP A 513 13.41 -12.34 7.09
N TRP A 514 12.71 -11.68 6.16
CA TRP A 514 13.36 -10.82 5.17
C TRP A 514 13.86 -9.49 5.75
N GLU A 515 13.43 -9.10 6.93
CA GLU A 515 13.81 -7.80 7.49
C GLU A 515 15.31 -7.68 7.80
N ASN A 516 16.00 -8.80 8.08
CA ASN A 516 17.48 -8.80 8.13
C ASN A 516 18.07 -10.19 8.30
#